data_190c11988cdbb30bdf16c83465c79d24
#
_entry.id   190c11988cdbb30bdf16c83465c79d24
#
_cell.length_a   1.000
_cell.length_b   1.000
_cell.length_c   1.000
_cell.angle_alpha   90.00
_cell.angle_beta   90.00
_cell.angle_gamma   90.00
#
_symmetry.space_group_name_H-M   'P 1'
#
loop_
_entity.id
_entity.type
_entity.pdbx_description
1 polymer ?
#
loop_
_entity_poly.entity_id
_entity_poly.type
_entity_poly.pdbx_seq_one_letter_code
_entity_poly.pdbx_strand_id
1 'polypeptide(L)'
;GAFLDSTLDRLADGAVFGSLTAYAVFRMADSPVRTWAIIVGICSIIGAAAVPYARARAESVGVVAKLGIAERTDRLIVGMGTAMLMSLGLPEWVFAAGLTWVSVASFVTVCQRIWFTARTIDEGAQ
;
A
#
# COMPACT_ATOMS: atom_id res chain seq x y z
N GLY A 1 2.14 4.78 -23.24
CA GLY A 1 3.47 4.63 -22.74
C GLY A 1 3.57 4.48 -21.23
N ALA A 2 4.75 4.71 -20.71
CA ALA A 2 5.02 4.53 -19.27
C ALA A 2 4.15 5.43 -18.38
N PHE A 3 3.89 6.66 -18.82
CA PHE A 3 3.03 7.58 -18.07
C PHE A 3 1.61 7.02 -17.93
N LEU A 4 1.04 6.52 -19.02
CA LEU A 4 -0.31 5.97 -19.01
C LEU A 4 -0.37 4.71 -18.14
N ASP A 5 0.59 3.80 -18.27
CA ASP A 5 0.64 2.58 -17.47
C ASP A 5 0.72 2.91 -15.98
N SER A 6 1.59 3.85 -15.60
CA SER A 6 1.75 4.27 -14.21
C SER A 6 0.48 4.90 -13.65
N THR A 7 -0.20 5.72 -14.44
CA THR A 7 -1.45 6.37 -14.05
C THR A 7 -2.55 5.33 -13.86
N LEU A 8 -2.68 4.38 -14.79
CA LEU A 8 -3.68 3.31 -14.68
C LEU A 8 -3.40 2.41 -13.48
N ASP A 9 -2.13 2.13 -13.17
CA ASP A 9 -1.76 1.36 -11.98
C ASP A 9 -2.21 2.06 -10.69
N ARG A 10 -2.10 3.39 -10.64
CA ARG A 10 -2.56 4.16 -9.46
C ARG A 10 -4.08 4.09 -9.31
N LEU A 11 -4.82 4.17 -10.42
CA LEU A 11 -6.26 4.04 -10.40
C LEU A 11 -6.68 2.63 -9.97
N ALA A 12 -6.00 1.61 -10.49
CA ALA A 12 -6.29 0.21 -10.13
C ALA A 12 -6.02 -0.06 -8.65
N ASP A 13 -4.88 0.41 -8.12
CA ASP A 13 -4.56 0.25 -6.71
C ASP A 13 -5.60 0.93 -5.82
N GLY A 14 -6.00 2.15 -6.17
CA GLY A 14 -7.04 2.87 -5.45
C GLY A 14 -8.37 2.14 -5.47
N ALA A 15 -8.74 1.56 -6.62
CA ALA A 15 -9.98 0.80 -6.74
C ALA A 15 -9.94 -0.46 -5.88
N VAL A 16 -8.83 -1.20 -5.85
CA VAL A 16 -8.69 -2.43 -5.06
C VAL A 16 -8.77 -2.10 -3.57
N PHE A 17 -7.91 -1.23 -3.07
CA PHE A 17 -7.86 -0.94 -1.64
C PHE A 17 -9.05 -0.12 -1.17
N GLY A 18 -9.59 0.75 -2.04
CA GLY A 18 -10.83 1.46 -1.77
C GLY A 18 -12.02 0.51 -1.65
N SER A 19 -12.10 -0.49 -2.52
CA SER A 19 -13.16 -1.50 -2.46
C SER A 19 -13.05 -2.36 -1.19
N LEU A 20 -11.84 -2.74 -0.80
CA LEU A 20 -11.64 -3.51 0.43
C LEU A 20 -12.04 -2.70 1.67
N THR A 21 -11.72 -1.40 1.68
CA THR A 21 -12.11 -0.50 2.76
C THR A 21 -13.63 -0.33 2.80
N ALA A 22 -14.26 -0.14 1.63
CA ALA A 22 -15.72 -0.04 1.53
C ALA A 22 -16.40 -1.32 2.03
N TYR A 23 -15.83 -2.48 1.74
CA TYR A 23 -16.33 -3.74 2.28
C TYR A 23 -16.35 -3.70 3.81
N ALA A 24 -15.28 -3.23 4.43
CA ALA A 24 -15.21 -3.12 5.88
C ALA A 24 -16.29 -2.18 6.43
N VAL A 25 -16.55 -1.07 5.73
CA VAL A 25 -17.57 -0.09 6.16
C VAL A 25 -18.99 -0.67 6.05
N PHE A 26 -19.29 -1.34 4.93
CA PHE A 26 -20.68 -1.71 4.62
C PHE A 26 -21.05 -3.14 4.97
N ARG A 27 -20.09 -4.04 5.08
CA ARG A 27 -20.38 -5.48 5.20
C ARG A 27 -19.87 -6.14 6.47
N MET A 28 -18.85 -5.57 7.12
CA MET A 28 -18.34 -6.17 8.35
C MET A 28 -19.24 -5.85 9.52
N ALA A 29 -19.33 -6.79 10.46
CA ALA A 29 -20.09 -6.62 11.69
C ALA A 29 -19.47 -5.51 12.54
N ASP A 30 -20.30 -4.72 13.22
CA ASP A 30 -19.87 -3.65 14.11
C ASP A 30 -19.04 -4.23 15.26
N SER A 31 -17.75 -3.95 15.27
CA SER A 31 -16.81 -4.50 16.23
C SER A 31 -15.50 -3.71 16.19
N PRO A 32 -14.61 -3.87 17.20
CA PRO A 32 -13.27 -3.26 17.13
C PRO A 32 -12.47 -3.70 15.91
N VAL A 33 -12.68 -4.93 15.44
CA VAL A 33 -12.01 -5.44 14.22
C VAL A 33 -12.43 -4.64 13.01
N ARG A 34 -13.72 -4.32 12.88
CA ARG A 34 -14.23 -3.48 11.78
C ARG A 34 -13.56 -2.10 11.79
N THR A 35 -13.52 -1.46 12.96
CA THR A 35 -12.90 -0.15 13.10
C THR A 35 -11.42 -0.20 12.71
N TRP A 36 -10.70 -1.20 13.18
CA TRP A 36 -9.30 -1.41 12.83
C TRP A 36 -9.14 -1.61 11.33
N ALA A 37 -9.98 -2.45 10.72
CA ALA A 37 -9.92 -2.73 9.27
C ALA A 37 -10.16 -1.45 8.45
N ILE A 38 -11.08 -0.59 8.87
CA ILE A 38 -11.35 0.68 8.20
C ILE A 38 -10.11 1.58 8.26
N ILE A 39 -9.51 1.70 9.43
CA ILE A 39 -8.33 2.55 9.63
C ILE A 39 -7.17 2.06 8.77
N VAL A 40 -6.83 0.78 8.85
CA VAL A 40 -5.71 0.24 8.07
C VAL A 40 -6.03 0.18 6.58
N GLY A 41 -7.30 0.06 6.20
CA GLY A 41 -7.73 0.16 4.81
C GLY A 41 -7.44 1.54 4.23
N ILE A 42 -7.78 2.59 4.96
CA ILE A 42 -7.47 3.97 4.57
C ILE A 42 -5.95 4.16 4.48
N CYS A 43 -5.20 3.68 5.47
CA CYS A 43 -3.74 3.73 5.45
C CYS A 43 -3.16 2.98 4.24
N SER A 44 -3.77 1.86 3.85
CA SER A 44 -3.34 1.10 2.66
C SER A 44 -3.55 1.89 1.37
N ILE A 45 -4.65 2.64 1.26
CA ILE A 45 -4.91 3.52 0.11
C ILE A 45 -3.81 4.58 0.02
N ILE A 46 -3.50 5.21 1.14
CA ILE A 46 -2.45 6.23 1.21
C ILE A 46 -1.10 5.62 0.81
N GLY A 47 -0.76 4.45 1.36
CA GLY A 47 0.49 3.75 1.04
C GLY A 47 0.57 3.34 -0.43
N ALA A 48 -0.54 2.87 -1.01
CA ALA A 48 -0.58 2.48 -2.41
C ALA A 48 -0.27 3.66 -3.36
N ALA A 49 -0.62 4.87 -2.95
CA ALA A 49 -0.29 6.08 -3.70
C ALA A 49 1.13 6.57 -3.39
N ALA A 50 1.53 6.53 -2.12
CA ALA A 50 2.79 7.10 -1.66
C ALA A 50 4.02 6.30 -2.09
N VAL A 51 3.94 4.97 -2.10
CA VAL A 51 5.09 4.11 -2.45
C VAL A 51 5.60 4.40 -3.88
N PRO A 52 4.74 4.33 -4.91
CA PRO A 52 5.21 4.63 -6.26
C PRO A 52 5.52 6.12 -6.47
N TYR A 53 4.82 7.01 -5.75
CA TYR A 53 5.11 8.45 -5.81
C TYR A 53 6.52 8.73 -5.31
N ALA A 54 6.92 8.14 -4.17
CA ALA A 54 8.26 8.33 -3.62
C ALA A 54 9.32 7.87 -4.61
N ARG A 55 9.10 6.74 -5.29
CA ARG A 55 10.00 6.24 -6.31
C ARG A 55 10.10 7.20 -7.50
N ALA A 56 8.96 7.64 -8.02
CA ALA A 56 8.92 8.53 -9.17
C ALA A 56 9.57 9.88 -8.83
N ARG A 57 9.32 10.39 -7.65
CA ARG A 57 9.89 11.66 -7.23
C ARG A 57 11.41 11.56 -7.02
N ALA A 58 11.88 10.43 -6.48
CA ALA A 58 13.32 10.19 -6.38
C ALA A 58 13.98 10.14 -7.76
N GLU A 59 13.35 9.47 -8.72
CA GLU A 59 13.85 9.39 -10.08
C GLU A 59 13.89 10.79 -10.74
N SER A 60 12.96 11.67 -10.40
CA SER A 60 12.94 13.03 -10.94
C SER A 60 14.14 13.88 -10.50
N VAL A 61 14.81 13.50 -9.41
CA VAL A 61 16.04 14.15 -8.95
C VAL A 61 17.27 13.26 -9.17
N GLY A 62 17.14 12.26 -10.05
CA GLY A 62 18.26 11.43 -10.49
C GLY A 62 18.60 10.24 -9.59
N VAL A 63 17.73 9.90 -8.66
CA VAL A 63 17.97 8.76 -7.73
C VAL A 63 17.04 7.61 -8.10
N VAL A 64 17.59 6.40 -8.22
CA VAL A 64 16.79 5.19 -8.45
C VAL A 64 16.54 4.53 -7.12
N ALA A 65 15.32 4.64 -6.60
CA ALA A 65 14.91 4.14 -5.29
C ALA A 65 13.98 2.94 -5.43
N LYS A 66 14.55 1.79 -5.80
CA LYS A 66 13.80 0.55 -6.01
C LYS A 66 13.73 -0.35 -4.78
N LEU A 67 14.32 0.09 -3.66
CA LEU A 67 14.31 -0.69 -2.42
C LEU A 67 12.95 -0.59 -1.72
N GLY A 68 12.72 -1.53 -0.83
CA GLY A 68 11.54 -1.56 0.01
C GLY A 68 10.99 -2.97 0.15
N ILE A 69 10.19 -3.20 1.17
CA ILE A 69 9.62 -4.51 1.47
C ILE A 69 8.23 -4.71 0.87
N ALA A 70 7.61 -3.64 0.35
CA ALA A 70 6.27 -3.71 -0.21
C ALA A 70 6.28 -3.26 -1.66
N GLU A 71 6.26 -4.22 -2.58
CA GLU A 71 6.03 -3.95 -3.98
C GLU A 71 4.53 -4.08 -4.28
N ARG A 72 4.09 -3.53 -5.42
CA ARG A 72 2.68 -3.54 -5.82
C ARG A 72 2.10 -4.96 -5.82
N THR A 73 2.84 -5.91 -6.41
CA THR A 73 2.38 -7.30 -6.50
C THR A 73 2.16 -7.89 -5.12
N ASP A 74 3.09 -7.68 -4.18
CA ASP A 74 2.97 -8.20 -2.82
C ASP A 74 1.75 -7.60 -2.11
N ARG A 75 1.54 -6.30 -2.25
CA ARG A 75 0.38 -5.63 -1.65
C ARG A 75 -0.93 -6.19 -2.19
N LEU A 76 -1.02 -6.38 -3.51
CA LEU A 76 -2.24 -6.91 -4.13
C LEU A 76 -2.48 -8.36 -3.73
N ILE A 77 -1.44 -9.18 -3.69
CA ILE A 77 -1.56 -10.58 -3.28
C ILE A 77 -2.10 -10.68 -1.86
N VAL A 78 -1.51 -9.94 -0.92
CA VAL A 78 -1.95 -9.99 0.48
C VAL A 78 -3.37 -9.44 0.62
N GLY A 79 -3.65 -8.27 0.03
CA GLY A 79 -4.96 -7.65 0.16
C GLY A 79 -6.08 -8.50 -0.43
N MET A 80 -5.90 -8.97 -1.66
CA MET A 80 -6.92 -9.77 -2.32
C MET A 80 -6.98 -11.19 -1.75
N GLY A 81 -5.82 -11.74 -1.36
CA GLY A 81 -5.75 -13.07 -0.77
C GLY A 81 -6.49 -13.16 0.55
N THR A 82 -6.33 -12.16 1.43
CA THR A 82 -7.04 -12.14 2.71
C THR A 82 -8.54 -11.93 2.52
N ALA A 83 -8.94 -11.12 1.53
CA ALA A 83 -10.35 -10.96 1.19
C ALA A 83 -10.96 -12.28 0.70
N MET A 84 -10.23 -13.02 -0.14
CA MET A 84 -10.66 -14.32 -0.63
C MET A 84 -10.79 -15.33 0.52
N LEU A 85 -9.79 -15.40 1.40
CA LEU A 85 -9.82 -16.29 2.56
C LEU A 85 -11.02 -15.99 3.45
N MET A 86 -11.33 -14.71 3.65
CA MET A 86 -12.49 -14.33 4.44
C MET A 86 -13.80 -14.77 3.78
N SER A 87 -13.89 -14.72 2.45
CA SER A 87 -15.07 -15.18 1.73
C SER A 87 -15.26 -16.68 1.84
N LEU A 88 -14.21 -17.43 2.16
CA LEU A 88 -14.27 -18.87 2.40
C LEU A 88 -14.67 -19.22 3.84
N GLY A 89 -15.02 -18.23 4.65
CA GLY A 89 -15.51 -18.46 6.00
C GLY A 89 -14.50 -18.22 7.13
N LEU A 90 -13.32 -17.70 6.81
CA LEU A 90 -12.33 -17.36 7.84
C LEU A 90 -12.77 -16.10 8.62
N PRO A 91 -12.29 -15.94 9.87
CA PRO A 91 -12.66 -14.78 10.69
C PRO A 91 -12.26 -13.45 10.07
N GLU A 92 -13.02 -12.41 10.39
CA GLU A 92 -12.77 -11.05 9.87
C GLU A 92 -11.41 -10.50 10.29
N TRP A 93 -10.85 -10.96 11.41
CA TRP A 93 -9.53 -10.50 11.84
C TRP A 93 -8.42 -10.87 10.85
N VAL A 94 -8.61 -11.93 10.06
CA VAL A 94 -7.65 -12.32 9.00
C VAL A 94 -7.56 -11.20 7.95
N PHE A 95 -8.70 -10.67 7.54
CA PHE A 95 -8.75 -9.54 6.60
C PHE A 95 -8.07 -8.29 7.19
N ALA A 96 -8.39 -7.97 8.45
CA ALA A 96 -7.77 -6.84 9.13
C ALA A 96 -6.26 -7.02 9.27
N ALA A 97 -5.80 -8.24 9.58
CA ALA A 97 -4.37 -8.53 9.68
C ALA A 97 -3.64 -8.33 8.34
N GLY A 98 -4.25 -8.78 7.24
CA GLY A 98 -3.68 -8.60 5.90
C GLY A 98 -3.56 -7.13 5.52
N LEU A 99 -4.60 -6.35 5.76
CA LEU A 99 -4.56 -4.90 5.50
C LEU A 99 -3.55 -4.21 6.41
N THR A 100 -3.40 -4.66 7.66
CA THR A 100 -2.38 -4.13 8.58
C THR A 100 -0.99 -4.34 8.00
N TRP A 101 -0.72 -5.55 7.50
CA TRP A 101 0.58 -5.84 6.87
C TRP A 101 0.83 -4.92 5.67
N VAL A 102 -0.16 -4.76 4.79
CA VAL A 102 -0.05 -3.88 3.62
C VAL A 102 0.26 -2.44 4.05
N SER A 103 -0.48 -1.94 5.03
CA SER A 103 -0.31 -0.58 5.55
C SER A 103 1.09 -0.37 6.12
N VAL A 104 1.51 -1.22 7.04
CA VAL A 104 2.81 -1.10 7.71
C VAL A 104 3.95 -1.25 6.70
N ALA A 105 3.88 -2.25 5.84
CA ALA A 105 4.91 -2.49 4.84
C ALA A 105 5.03 -1.32 3.86
N SER A 106 3.90 -0.72 3.47
CA SER A 106 3.89 0.45 2.57
C SER A 106 4.55 1.65 3.22
N PHE A 107 4.21 1.95 4.48
CA PHE A 107 4.81 3.09 5.17
C PHE A 107 6.30 2.87 5.43
N VAL A 108 6.72 1.65 5.78
CA VAL A 108 8.14 1.32 5.93
C VAL A 108 8.86 1.52 4.59
N THR A 109 8.27 1.07 3.49
CA THR A 109 8.86 1.24 2.16
C THR A 109 9.03 2.71 1.80
N VAL A 110 8.02 3.54 2.07
CA VAL A 110 8.10 4.99 1.82
C VAL A 110 9.23 5.60 2.64
N CYS A 111 9.33 5.26 3.93
CA CYS A 111 10.39 5.76 4.79
C CYS A 111 11.77 5.33 4.29
N GLN A 112 11.91 4.07 3.86
CA GLN A 112 13.15 3.58 3.29
C GLN A 112 13.56 4.35 2.04
N ARG A 113 12.60 4.63 1.16
CA ARG A 113 12.85 5.37 -0.08
C ARG A 113 13.21 6.83 0.20
N ILE A 114 12.56 7.46 1.17
CA ILE A 114 12.86 8.83 1.58
C ILE A 114 14.29 8.89 2.13
N TRP A 115 14.61 8.00 3.05
CA TRP A 115 15.93 7.95 3.68
C TRP A 115 17.03 7.69 2.65
N PHE A 116 16.83 6.70 1.78
CA PHE A 116 17.80 6.34 0.74
C PHE A 116 18.02 7.51 -0.24
N THR A 117 16.94 8.17 -0.66
CA THR A 117 17.02 9.29 -1.60
C THR A 117 17.75 10.48 -0.96
N ALA A 118 17.40 10.82 0.28
CA ALA A 118 18.04 11.91 0.99
C ALA A 118 19.55 11.65 1.18
N ARG A 119 19.89 10.43 1.57
CA ARG A 119 21.30 10.05 1.75
C ARG A 119 22.09 10.08 0.45
N THR A 120 21.49 9.60 -0.64
CA THR A 120 22.14 9.60 -1.96
C THR A 120 22.37 11.02 -2.47
N ILE A 121 21.41 11.92 -2.25
CA ILE A 121 21.57 13.33 -2.61
C ILE A 121 22.69 13.98 -1.79
N ASP A 122 22.75 13.73 -0.48
CA ASP A 122 23.77 14.27 0.40
C ASP A 122 25.17 13.78 -0.03
N GLU A 123 25.29 12.48 -0.33
CA GLU A 123 26.56 11.91 -0.82
C GLU A 123 26.95 12.51 -2.16
N GLY A 124 25.98 12.77 -3.05
CA GLY A 124 26.24 13.40 -4.34
C GLY A 124 26.64 14.86 -4.24
N ALA A 125 26.23 15.53 -3.16
CA ALA A 125 26.58 16.95 -2.94
C ALA A 125 28.00 17.12 -2.41
N GLN A 126 28.64 16.07 -1.93
CA GLN A 126 30.03 16.10 -1.47
C GLN A 126 31.00 15.86 -2.64
#